data_d66bbf09daba03abe27f7273bf1e2f95
#
_entry.id   d66bbf09daba03abe27f7273bf1e2f95
#
_cell.length_a   1.000
_cell.length_b   1.000
_cell.length_c   1.000
_cell.angle_alpha   90.00
_cell.angle_beta   90.00
_cell.angle_gamma   90.00
#
_symmetry.space_group_name_H-M   'P 1'
#
loop_
_entity.id
_entity.type
_entity.pdbx_description
1 polymer ?
#
loop_
_entity_poly.entity_id
_entity_poly.type
_entity_poly.pdbx_seq_one_letter_code
_entity_poly.pdbx_strand_id
1 'polypeptide(L)'
;MSSAPGGGAGAADTAAPAPPRGNRPPVAAGSGRTNVRSFAALPWLGPALVLIAAVVFYPAVELVRASTSDYSITGLRKGSAGLENYVKVLAHPDLGTVLVNTVVWVVAVLALSLVLSLGLAQLLSKEFFGRRVVRWAVIIPWAASLVITARLFTLLLDYNYGIVNRFLLAVGMRDTPIDFLGDDRWTMPSMIAVGVFVTLPFTTYVLLAGLKAIPSDVYEAARVDGASPWQAYSRITLPLLRPSLLVASVLNIIYVFNSFPIVYTLNDRNPGFAHDTTITFMYKLAFRSADKSVGMSAAAGIANVLLILAVVLVYLRVSRWKETAD
;
A
#
# COMPACT_ATOMS: atom_id res chain seq x y z
N MET A 1 19.83 45.33 -83.20
CA MET A 1 21.26 45.30 -83.44
C MET A 1 21.84 44.45 -82.34
N SER A 2 22.23 43.32 -82.74
CA SER A 2 23.56 42.68 -82.66
C SER A 2 23.84 42.10 -81.26
N SER A 3 24.19 40.96 -80.96
CA SER A 3 24.54 39.72 -81.64
C SER A 3 24.96 38.74 -80.48
N ALA A 4 24.51 37.49 -80.52
CA ALA A 4 25.18 36.41 -79.79
C ALA A 4 26.61 36.22 -80.39
N PRO A 5 27.52 35.39 -79.84
CA PRO A 5 27.26 34.03 -79.33
C PRO A 5 28.21 33.54 -78.22
N GLY A 6 27.92 32.43 -77.65
CA GLY A 6 28.73 31.25 -77.63
C GLY A 6 29.71 30.99 -76.47
N GLY A 7 29.71 29.81 -75.96
CA GLY A 7 30.84 29.23 -75.30
C GLY A 7 30.52 28.37 -74.13
N GLY A 8 30.30 27.07 -74.39
CA GLY A 8 30.26 26.06 -73.34
C GLY A 8 31.64 25.79 -72.76
N ALA A 9 31.68 25.48 -71.51
CA ALA A 9 32.78 24.74 -70.89
C ALA A 9 32.25 23.99 -69.70
N GLY A 10 32.39 22.70 -69.76
CA GLY A 10 32.03 21.75 -68.74
C GLY A 10 32.75 22.03 -67.42
N ALA A 11 31.97 22.10 -66.37
CA ALA A 11 32.50 22.07 -65.01
C ALA A 11 32.70 20.62 -64.63
N ALA A 12 33.96 20.21 -64.62
CA ALA A 12 34.36 18.89 -64.07
C ALA A 12 34.03 18.83 -62.59
N ASP A 13 33.32 17.82 -62.25
CA ASP A 13 32.97 17.43 -60.92
C ASP A 13 34.26 17.02 -60.14
N THR A 14 34.88 17.97 -59.40
CA THR A 14 35.98 17.69 -58.49
C THR A 14 35.42 17.32 -57.14
N ALA A 15 35.05 16.00 -57.03
CA ALA A 15 34.78 15.41 -55.73
C ALA A 15 36.06 15.52 -54.87
N ALA A 16 35.94 16.30 -53.76
CA ALA A 16 37.01 16.40 -52.78
C ALA A 16 37.30 15.03 -52.16
N PRO A 17 38.59 14.66 -52.01
CA PRO A 17 38.95 13.39 -51.41
C PRO A 17 38.50 13.29 -49.98
N ALA A 18 37.84 12.19 -49.63
CA ALA A 18 37.41 11.89 -48.26
C ALA A 18 38.63 11.91 -47.29
N PRO A 19 38.49 12.51 -46.11
CA PRO A 19 39.59 12.59 -45.16
C PRO A 19 40.04 11.15 -44.77
N PRO A 20 41.35 10.92 -44.55
CA PRO A 20 41.87 9.61 -44.21
C PRO A 20 41.23 9.14 -42.90
N ARG A 21 40.74 7.90 -42.90
CA ARG A 21 40.23 7.22 -41.69
C ARG A 21 41.39 7.14 -40.70
N GLY A 22 41.44 8.12 -39.79
CA GLY A 22 42.36 8.09 -38.67
C GLY A 22 42.17 6.80 -37.88
N ASN A 23 43.29 6.13 -37.67
CA ASN A 23 43.42 4.96 -36.78
C ASN A 23 42.84 5.38 -35.41
N ARG A 24 41.59 5.04 -35.19
CA ARG A 24 41.05 5.08 -33.82
C ARG A 24 41.76 3.99 -33.02
N PRO A 25 42.49 4.36 -31.96
CA PRO A 25 43.04 3.32 -31.10
C PRO A 25 41.92 2.42 -30.63
N PRO A 26 42.13 1.09 -30.51
CA PRO A 26 41.11 0.21 -29.98
C PRO A 26 40.71 0.73 -28.61
N VAL A 27 39.40 1.03 -28.45
CA VAL A 27 38.81 1.30 -27.15
C VAL A 27 39.09 0.01 -26.35
N ALA A 28 40.10 0.08 -25.50
CA ALA A 28 40.38 -0.96 -24.56
C ALA A 28 39.10 -1.22 -23.78
N ALA A 29 38.44 -2.32 -24.06
CA ALA A 29 37.40 -2.85 -23.23
C ALA A 29 38.07 -3.18 -21.88
N GLY A 30 38.18 -2.14 -21.07
CA GLY A 30 38.58 -2.25 -19.70
C GLY A 30 37.51 -3.08 -18.96
N SER A 31 37.65 -4.38 -19.02
CA SER A 31 37.09 -5.29 -18.05
C SER A 31 37.79 -5.05 -16.70
N GLY A 32 37.69 -3.84 -16.20
CA GLY A 32 37.98 -3.52 -14.83
C GLY A 32 36.95 -4.28 -13.99
N ARG A 33 37.26 -5.56 -13.69
CA ARG A 33 36.76 -6.19 -12.48
C ARG A 33 37.20 -5.27 -11.34
N THR A 34 36.34 -4.30 -11.02
CA THR A 34 36.39 -3.59 -9.76
C THR A 34 36.13 -4.67 -8.73
N ASN A 35 37.19 -5.29 -8.23
CA ASN A 35 37.19 -5.90 -6.92
C ASN A 35 36.97 -4.73 -5.94
N VAL A 36 35.74 -4.23 -5.91
CA VAL A 36 35.27 -3.36 -4.85
C VAL A 36 35.44 -4.22 -3.62
N ARG A 37 36.45 -3.92 -2.80
CA ARG A 37 36.60 -4.52 -1.49
C ARG A 37 35.29 -4.20 -0.77
N SER A 38 34.37 -5.19 -0.74
CA SER A 38 33.01 -5.04 -0.19
C SER A 38 33.05 -4.50 1.24
N PHE A 39 34.19 -4.63 1.90
CA PHE A 39 34.46 -4.10 3.23
C PHE A 39 34.70 -2.57 3.28
N ALA A 40 35.04 -1.92 2.18
CA ALA A 40 35.23 -0.45 2.18
C ALA A 40 33.90 0.33 2.37
N ALA A 41 32.77 -0.31 2.10
CA ALA A 41 31.44 0.25 2.34
C ALA A 41 30.95 0.07 3.80
N LEU A 42 31.59 -0.85 4.57
CA LEU A 42 31.17 -1.17 5.94
C LEU A 42 31.17 0.06 6.89
N PRO A 43 32.16 0.96 6.88
CA PRO A 43 32.12 2.13 7.76
C PRO A 43 30.92 3.05 7.50
N TRP A 44 30.45 3.12 6.24
CA TRP A 44 29.30 3.93 5.83
C TRP A 44 27.96 3.24 6.08
N LEU A 45 27.90 1.92 5.86
CA LEU A 45 26.70 1.12 6.10
C LEU A 45 26.61 0.61 7.53
N GLY A 46 27.71 0.55 8.26
CA GLY A 46 27.81 -0.01 9.61
C GLY A 46 26.79 0.56 10.60
N PRO A 47 26.68 1.88 10.75
CA PRO A 47 25.70 2.47 11.67
C PRO A 47 24.24 2.10 11.33
N ALA A 48 23.90 2.07 10.03
CA ALA A 48 22.56 1.66 9.59
C ALA A 48 22.31 0.17 9.85
N LEU A 49 23.30 -0.69 9.58
CA LEU A 49 23.20 -2.13 9.85
C LEU A 49 23.07 -2.44 11.34
N VAL A 50 23.83 -1.74 12.20
CA VAL A 50 23.72 -1.86 13.67
C VAL A 50 22.32 -1.43 14.12
N LEU A 51 21.82 -0.32 13.62
CA LEU A 51 20.47 0.14 13.94
C LEU A 51 19.40 -0.88 13.52
N ILE A 52 19.49 -1.41 12.31
CA ILE A 52 18.58 -2.45 11.83
C ILE A 52 18.69 -3.71 12.70
N ALA A 53 19.90 -4.14 13.05
CA ALA A 53 20.10 -5.29 13.92
C ALA A 53 19.46 -5.07 15.31
N ALA A 54 19.64 -3.91 15.90
CA ALA A 54 19.11 -3.58 17.22
C ALA A 54 17.58 -3.37 17.23
N VAL A 55 17.00 -2.73 16.21
CA VAL A 55 15.60 -2.30 16.22
C VAL A 55 14.67 -3.31 15.51
N VAL A 56 15.19 -4.09 14.56
CA VAL A 56 14.38 -5.05 13.80
C VAL A 56 14.70 -6.48 14.22
N PHE A 57 15.96 -6.91 14.13
CA PHE A 57 16.30 -8.31 14.40
C PHE A 57 16.20 -8.69 15.87
N TYR A 58 16.65 -7.83 16.79
CA TYR A 58 16.57 -8.15 18.21
C TYR A 58 15.12 -8.32 18.70
N PRO A 59 14.17 -7.40 18.45
CA PRO A 59 12.76 -7.61 18.80
C PRO A 59 12.12 -8.81 18.09
N ALA A 60 12.51 -9.12 16.85
CA ALA A 60 12.02 -10.30 16.14
C ALA A 60 12.45 -11.60 16.83
N VAL A 61 13.71 -11.68 17.27
CA VAL A 61 14.21 -12.83 18.03
C VAL A 61 13.50 -12.94 19.39
N GLU A 62 13.28 -11.81 20.09
CA GLU A 62 12.54 -11.80 21.35
C GLU A 62 11.08 -12.20 21.16
N LEU A 63 10.42 -11.81 20.03
CA LEU A 63 9.07 -12.27 19.71
C LEU A 63 9.02 -13.80 19.53
N VAL A 64 10.00 -14.40 18.84
CA VAL A 64 10.12 -15.85 18.68
C VAL A 64 10.35 -16.54 20.04
N ARG A 65 11.23 -15.99 20.87
CA ARG A 65 11.47 -16.50 22.23
C ARG A 65 10.21 -16.41 23.08
N ALA A 66 9.50 -15.28 23.03
CA ALA A 66 8.26 -15.09 23.77
C ALA A 66 7.17 -16.08 23.33
N SER A 67 7.05 -16.35 22.03
CA SER A 67 6.04 -17.29 21.50
C SER A 67 6.22 -18.73 21.99
N THR A 68 7.44 -19.11 22.35
CA THR A 68 7.79 -20.45 22.86
C THR A 68 7.98 -20.49 24.38
N SER A 69 7.65 -19.42 25.08
CA SER A 69 7.82 -19.29 26.54
C SER A 69 6.48 -19.22 27.26
N ASP A 70 6.45 -19.74 28.49
CA ASP A 70 5.32 -19.57 29.42
C ASP A 70 5.53 -18.32 30.27
N TYR A 71 4.47 -17.52 30.41
CA TYR A 71 4.46 -16.30 31.19
C TYR A 71 3.37 -16.32 32.26
N SER A 72 3.67 -15.72 33.41
CA SER A 72 2.63 -15.44 34.40
C SER A 72 1.70 -14.34 33.92
N ILE A 73 0.55 -14.19 34.57
CA ILE A 73 -0.42 -13.09 34.35
C ILE A 73 0.25 -11.72 34.55
N THR A 74 1.31 -11.65 35.35
CA THR A 74 2.11 -10.45 35.59
C THR A 74 3.22 -10.21 34.56
N GLY A 75 3.33 -11.07 33.52
CA GLY A 75 4.35 -10.96 32.48
C GLY A 75 5.73 -11.52 32.85
N LEU A 76 5.86 -12.24 33.97
CA LEU A 76 7.12 -12.90 34.34
C LEU A 76 7.24 -14.24 33.60
N ARG A 77 8.40 -14.49 33.00
CA ARG A 77 8.71 -15.74 32.30
C ARG A 77 8.86 -16.87 33.33
N LYS A 78 8.06 -17.92 33.19
CA LYS A 78 8.06 -19.12 34.05
C LYS A 78 8.97 -20.22 33.50
N GLY A 79 9.07 -20.34 32.17
CA GLY A 79 9.82 -21.39 31.53
C GLY A 79 9.60 -21.47 30.04
N SER A 80 9.90 -22.63 29.45
CA SER A 80 9.63 -22.93 28.04
C SER A 80 8.26 -23.58 27.90
N ALA A 81 7.45 -23.09 26.97
CA ALA A 81 6.15 -23.67 26.58
C ALA A 81 6.23 -24.47 25.26
N GLY A 82 7.38 -24.49 24.58
CA GLY A 82 7.51 -25.09 23.27
C GLY A 82 6.49 -24.54 22.28
N LEU A 83 5.68 -25.41 21.67
CA LEU A 83 4.62 -25.03 20.72
C LEU A 83 3.22 -24.91 21.35
N GLU A 84 3.10 -25.04 22.67
CA GLU A 84 1.81 -25.02 23.37
C GLU A 84 1.02 -23.73 23.12
N ASN A 85 1.71 -22.58 23.08
CA ASN A 85 1.09 -21.28 22.79
C ASN A 85 0.43 -21.25 21.40
N TYR A 86 1.07 -21.87 20.40
CA TYR A 86 0.50 -21.98 19.06
C TYR A 86 -0.74 -22.89 19.04
N VAL A 87 -0.70 -24.01 19.75
CA VAL A 87 -1.85 -24.90 19.88
C VAL A 87 -3.02 -24.17 20.55
N LYS A 88 -2.77 -23.42 21.62
CA LYS A 88 -3.79 -22.60 22.30
C LYS A 88 -4.40 -21.53 21.39
N VAL A 89 -3.57 -20.85 20.58
CA VAL A 89 -4.06 -19.87 19.61
C VAL A 89 -4.91 -20.52 18.54
N LEU A 90 -4.48 -21.67 17.99
CA LEU A 90 -5.23 -22.40 16.95
C LEU A 90 -6.53 -23.00 17.47
N ALA A 91 -6.58 -23.38 18.75
CA ALA A 91 -7.77 -23.90 19.41
C ALA A 91 -8.69 -22.79 19.98
N HIS A 92 -8.32 -21.51 19.82
CA HIS A 92 -9.12 -20.42 20.38
C HIS A 92 -10.48 -20.31 19.67
N PRO A 93 -11.61 -20.29 20.42
CA PRO A 93 -12.95 -20.36 19.83
C PRO A 93 -13.24 -19.21 18.84
N ASP A 94 -12.68 -18.02 19.09
CA ASP A 94 -12.94 -16.85 18.26
C ASP A 94 -11.99 -16.70 17.08
N LEU A 95 -10.97 -17.57 16.93
CA LEU A 95 -9.96 -17.42 15.87
C LEU A 95 -10.58 -17.42 14.47
N GLY A 96 -11.58 -18.27 14.24
CA GLY A 96 -12.28 -18.33 12.95
C GLY A 96 -12.94 -17.00 12.59
N THR A 97 -13.66 -16.40 13.54
CA THR A 97 -14.29 -15.08 13.38
C THR A 97 -13.25 -13.99 13.11
N VAL A 98 -12.16 -13.98 13.88
CA VAL A 98 -11.06 -13.00 13.72
C VAL A 98 -10.41 -13.12 12.34
N LEU A 99 -10.18 -14.32 11.85
CA LEU A 99 -9.62 -14.52 10.50
C LEU A 99 -10.56 -14.03 9.40
N VAL A 100 -11.86 -14.37 9.49
CA VAL A 100 -12.87 -13.86 8.54
C VAL A 100 -12.94 -12.35 8.57
N ASN A 101 -12.99 -11.73 9.74
CA ASN A 101 -13.00 -10.29 9.91
C ASN A 101 -11.74 -9.65 9.30
N THR A 102 -10.57 -10.27 9.48
CA THR A 102 -9.32 -9.78 8.89
C THR A 102 -9.37 -9.80 7.37
N VAL A 103 -9.86 -10.89 6.78
CA VAL A 103 -10.03 -10.99 5.33
C VAL A 103 -11.03 -9.95 4.82
N VAL A 104 -12.19 -9.84 5.46
CA VAL A 104 -13.21 -8.84 5.09
C VAL A 104 -12.64 -7.43 5.19
N TRP A 105 -11.97 -7.11 6.30
CA TRP A 105 -11.32 -5.83 6.52
C TRP A 105 -10.29 -5.50 5.43
N VAL A 106 -9.33 -6.38 5.19
CA VAL A 106 -8.25 -6.14 4.22
C VAL A 106 -8.79 -6.05 2.80
N VAL A 107 -9.63 -6.99 2.39
CA VAL A 107 -10.17 -7.04 1.02
C VAL A 107 -11.08 -5.85 0.74
N ALA A 108 -11.99 -5.52 1.67
CA ALA A 108 -12.92 -4.42 1.48
C ALA A 108 -12.20 -3.06 1.45
N VAL A 109 -11.29 -2.81 2.42
CA VAL A 109 -10.52 -1.55 2.43
C VAL A 109 -9.66 -1.43 1.18
N LEU A 110 -8.95 -2.50 0.78
CA LEU A 110 -8.11 -2.50 -0.41
C LEU A 110 -8.93 -2.24 -1.68
N ALA A 111 -9.99 -3.00 -1.90
CA ALA A 111 -10.81 -2.91 -3.11
C ALA A 111 -11.46 -1.52 -3.25
N LEU A 112 -12.10 -1.04 -2.17
CA LEU A 112 -12.74 0.28 -2.17
C LEU A 112 -11.72 1.40 -2.35
N SER A 113 -10.57 1.32 -1.66
CA SER A 113 -9.51 2.32 -1.80
C SER A 113 -8.96 2.37 -3.23
N LEU A 114 -8.71 1.22 -3.86
CA LEU A 114 -8.24 1.18 -5.25
C LEU A 114 -9.26 1.77 -6.22
N VAL A 115 -10.53 1.40 -6.11
CA VAL A 115 -11.60 1.89 -6.99
C VAL A 115 -11.77 3.41 -6.85
N LEU A 116 -11.89 3.91 -5.62
CA LEU A 116 -12.05 5.33 -5.38
C LEU A 116 -10.80 6.13 -5.77
N SER A 117 -9.61 5.58 -5.49
CA SER A 117 -8.34 6.22 -5.85
C SER A 117 -8.10 6.26 -7.35
N LEU A 118 -8.53 5.26 -8.11
CA LEU A 118 -8.50 5.30 -9.57
C LEU A 118 -9.34 6.47 -10.11
N GLY A 119 -10.55 6.64 -9.60
CA GLY A 119 -11.41 7.77 -9.96
C GLY A 119 -10.80 9.13 -9.61
N LEU A 120 -10.26 9.25 -8.37
CA LEU A 120 -9.60 10.48 -7.92
C LEU A 120 -8.30 10.76 -8.68
N ALA A 121 -7.49 9.75 -8.97
CA ALA A 121 -6.27 9.92 -9.76
C ALA A 121 -6.60 10.38 -11.19
N GLN A 122 -7.62 9.81 -11.82
CA GLN A 122 -8.12 10.26 -13.13
C GLN A 122 -8.61 11.71 -13.08
N LEU A 123 -9.38 12.09 -12.06
CA LEU A 123 -9.82 13.46 -11.88
C LEU A 123 -8.62 14.41 -11.71
N LEU A 124 -7.69 14.07 -10.82
CA LEU A 124 -6.50 14.87 -10.53
C LEU A 124 -5.44 14.85 -11.65
N SER A 125 -5.52 13.96 -12.63
CA SER A 125 -4.67 13.97 -13.82
C SER A 125 -5.06 15.09 -14.79
N LYS A 126 -6.34 15.47 -14.80
CA LYS A 126 -6.90 16.53 -15.67
C LYS A 126 -6.65 17.92 -15.08
N GLU A 127 -6.66 18.93 -15.93
CA GLU A 127 -6.68 20.32 -15.52
C GLU A 127 -8.11 20.82 -15.38
N PHE A 128 -8.46 21.33 -14.18
CA PHE A 128 -9.77 21.90 -13.91
C PHE A 128 -9.67 22.96 -12.81
N PHE A 129 -10.66 23.86 -12.79
CA PHE A 129 -10.78 24.87 -11.74
C PHE A 129 -10.98 24.19 -10.38
N GLY A 130 -10.18 24.58 -9.38
CA GLY A 130 -10.27 23.98 -8.02
C GLY A 130 -9.39 22.73 -7.81
N ARG A 131 -8.67 22.22 -8.82
CA ARG A 131 -7.77 21.07 -8.68
C ARG A 131 -6.84 21.17 -7.47
N ARG A 132 -6.33 22.39 -7.17
CA ARG A 132 -5.45 22.62 -6.01
C ARG A 132 -6.19 22.33 -4.70
N VAL A 133 -7.44 22.76 -4.58
CA VAL A 133 -8.27 22.52 -3.38
C VAL A 133 -8.51 21.03 -3.18
N VAL A 134 -8.89 20.31 -4.24
CA VAL A 134 -9.09 18.85 -4.17
C VAL A 134 -7.79 18.14 -3.75
N ARG A 135 -6.63 18.55 -4.27
CA ARG A 135 -5.34 18.00 -3.84
C ARG A 135 -5.10 18.19 -2.34
N TRP A 136 -5.32 19.39 -1.83
CA TRP A 136 -5.17 19.66 -0.40
C TRP A 136 -6.18 18.87 0.44
N ALA A 137 -7.43 18.78 0.01
CA ALA A 137 -8.46 18.00 0.67
C ALA A 137 -8.11 16.51 0.78
N VAL A 138 -7.41 15.97 -0.22
CA VAL A 138 -6.93 14.58 -0.20
C VAL A 138 -5.69 14.42 0.69
N ILE A 139 -4.75 15.39 0.72
CA ILE A 139 -3.48 15.26 1.47
C ILE A 139 -3.67 15.50 2.97
N ILE A 140 -4.49 16.48 3.37
CA ILE A 140 -4.64 16.90 4.77
C ILE A 140 -4.98 15.73 5.71
N PRO A 141 -5.94 14.84 5.38
CA PRO A 141 -6.25 13.69 6.22
C PRO A 141 -5.05 12.74 6.44
N TRP A 142 -4.20 12.62 5.46
CA TRP A 142 -3.02 11.74 5.53
C TRP A 142 -1.90 12.27 6.44
N ALA A 143 -1.84 13.58 6.61
CA ALA A 143 -0.90 14.22 7.53
C ALA A 143 -1.27 14.03 9.00
N ALA A 144 -2.51 13.63 9.30
CA ALA A 144 -2.98 13.42 10.66
C ALA A 144 -2.50 12.07 11.23
N SER A 145 -2.25 12.02 12.54
CA SER A 145 -1.97 10.76 13.24
C SER A 145 -3.16 9.81 13.14
N LEU A 146 -2.89 8.51 12.90
CA LEU A 146 -3.93 7.47 12.86
C LEU A 146 -4.80 7.42 14.11
N VAL A 147 -4.19 7.60 15.29
CA VAL A 147 -4.90 7.60 16.57
C VAL A 147 -5.85 8.79 16.65
N ILE A 148 -5.39 9.98 16.25
CA ILE A 148 -6.22 11.19 16.23
C ILE A 148 -7.37 11.01 15.24
N THR A 149 -7.08 10.50 14.03
CA THR A 149 -8.10 10.23 13.02
C THR A 149 -9.15 9.25 13.54
N ALA A 150 -8.72 8.12 14.13
CA ALA A 150 -9.64 7.14 14.70
C ALA A 150 -10.52 7.75 15.81
N ARG A 151 -9.95 8.56 16.70
CA ARG A 151 -10.71 9.27 17.75
C ARG A 151 -11.68 10.30 17.20
N LEU A 152 -11.30 11.05 16.17
CA LEU A 152 -12.22 11.97 15.48
C LEU A 152 -13.42 11.22 14.89
N PHE A 153 -13.18 10.08 14.22
CA PHE A 153 -14.28 9.26 13.71
C PHE A 153 -15.13 8.64 14.81
N THR A 154 -14.56 8.28 15.97
CA THR A 154 -15.34 7.85 17.13
C THR A 154 -16.33 8.94 17.57
N LEU A 155 -15.90 10.22 17.58
CA LEU A 155 -16.77 11.35 17.91
C LEU A 155 -17.79 11.66 16.80
N LEU A 156 -17.38 11.56 15.52
CA LEU A 156 -18.27 11.80 14.38
C LEU A 156 -19.40 10.77 14.30
N LEU A 157 -19.10 9.50 14.64
CA LEU A 157 -20.00 8.35 14.59
C LEU A 157 -20.69 8.07 15.93
N ASP A 158 -20.52 8.93 16.95
CA ASP A 158 -21.13 8.72 18.26
C ASP A 158 -22.66 8.64 18.16
N TYR A 159 -23.25 7.73 18.93
CA TYR A 159 -24.70 7.48 18.92
C TYR A 159 -25.51 8.70 19.30
N ASN A 160 -25.12 9.41 20.37
CA ASN A 160 -25.88 10.51 20.94
C ASN A 160 -25.53 11.88 20.34
N TYR A 161 -24.23 12.12 20.12
CA TYR A 161 -23.73 13.47 19.80
C TYR A 161 -23.06 13.54 18.43
N GLY A 162 -22.91 12.39 17.73
CA GLY A 162 -22.20 12.30 16.46
C GLY A 162 -22.85 13.14 15.37
N ILE A 163 -22.04 13.90 14.65
CA ILE A 163 -22.48 14.77 13.55
C ILE A 163 -23.19 13.95 12.46
N VAL A 164 -22.74 12.72 12.20
CA VAL A 164 -23.33 11.84 11.17
C VAL A 164 -24.78 11.52 11.54
N ASN A 165 -25.08 11.11 12.78
CA ASN A 165 -26.45 10.85 13.24
C ASN A 165 -27.30 12.10 13.22
N ARG A 166 -26.77 13.24 13.69
CA ARG A 166 -27.49 14.51 13.66
C ARG A 166 -27.87 14.93 12.25
N PHE A 167 -26.96 14.73 11.28
CA PHE A 167 -27.24 15.03 9.88
C PHE A 167 -28.32 14.09 9.32
N LEU A 168 -28.23 12.77 9.55
CA LEU A 168 -29.22 11.79 9.08
C LEU A 168 -30.63 12.07 9.60
N LEU A 169 -30.75 12.47 10.89
CA LEU A 169 -32.00 12.85 11.51
C LEU A 169 -32.53 14.19 10.96
N ALA A 170 -31.66 15.19 10.78
CA ALA A 170 -32.04 16.52 10.31
C ALA A 170 -32.56 16.52 8.86
N VAL A 171 -32.02 15.67 7.99
CA VAL A 171 -32.49 15.52 6.59
C VAL A 171 -33.63 14.52 6.43
N GLY A 172 -34.14 13.94 7.54
CA GLY A 172 -35.26 12.99 7.54
C GLY A 172 -34.95 11.63 6.88
N MET A 173 -33.65 11.29 6.73
CA MET A 173 -33.23 9.97 6.20
C MET A 173 -33.42 8.85 7.23
N ARG A 174 -33.52 9.20 8.52
CA ARG A 174 -33.74 8.28 9.63
C ARG A 174 -34.59 8.95 10.71
N ASP A 175 -35.36 8.12 11.43
CA ASP A 175 -36.16 8.56 12.59
C ASP A 175 -35.43 8.30 13.91
N THR A 176 -34.46 7.39 13.90
CA THR A 176 -33.65 7.01 15.08
C THR A 176 -32.16 7.00 14.75
N PRO A 177 -31.32 7.35 15.75
CA PRO A 177 -29.85 7.27 15.56
C PRO A 177 -29.38 5.84 15.27
N ILE A 178 -28.27 5.72 14.58
CA ILE A 178 -27.59 4.45 14.30
C ILE A 178 -26.43 4.31 15.28
N ASP A 179 -26.31 3.16 15.93
CA ASP A 179 -25.11 2.84 16.71
C ASP A 179 -24.02 2.26 15.76
N PHE A 180 -23.26 3.18 15.17
CA PHE A 180 -22.21 2.83 14.21
C PHE A 180 -21.06 2.00 14.77
N LEU A 181 -20.85 2.04 16.09
CA LEU A 181 -19.69 1.43 16.75
C LEU A 181 -20.05 0.37 17.78
N GLY A 182 -21.34 0.21 18.12
CA GLY A 182 -21.83 -0.77 19.07
C GLY A 182 -22.75 -1.82 18.47
N ASP A 183 -23.35 -1.57 17.31
CA ASP A 183 -24.21 -2.52 16.61
C ASP A 183 -23.35 -3.41 15.68
N ASP A 184 -23.52 -4.73 15.78
CA ASP A 184 -22.78 -5.73 14.97
C ASP A 184 -22.89 -5.51 13.46
N ARG A 185 -24.01 -4.95 13.00
CA ARG A 185 -24.23 -4.68 11.58
C ARG A 185 -23.41 -3.47 11.07
N TRP A 186 -23.15 -2.50 11.92
CA TRP A 186 -22.56 -1.23 11.52
C TRP A 186 -21.09 -1.08 11.89
N THR A 187 -20.61 -1.82 12.89
CA THR A 187 -19.24 -1.68 13.40
C THR A 187 -18.21 -1.98 12.31
N MET A 188 -18.29 -3.14 11.63
CA MET A 188 -17.32 -3.47 10.58
C MET A 188 -17.42 -2.55 9.36
N PRO A 189 -18.60 -2.23 8.80
CA PRO A 189 -18.72 -1.23 7.73
C PRO A 189 -18.17 0.15 8.11
N SER A 190 -18.41 0.61 9.34
CA SER A 190 -17.88 1.90 9.83
C SER A 190 -16.35 1.89 9.90
N MET A 191 -15.75 0.83 10.42
CA MET A 191 -14.30 0.65 10.42
C MET A 191 -13.75 0.64 8.98
N ILE A 192 -14.36 -0.09 8.06
CA ILE A 192 -13.96 -0.12 6.65
C ILE A 192 -13.99 1.26 6.03
N ALA A 193 -15.05 2.04 6.26
CA ALA A 193 -15.15 3.41 5.75
C ALA A 193 -13.99 4.30 6.23
N VAL A 194 -13.62 4.19 7.51
CA VAL A 194 -12.48 4.92 8.08
C VAL A 194 -11.15 4.40 7.51
N GLY A 195 -11.00 3.10 7.35
CA GLY A 195 -9.83 2.48 6.72
C GLY A 195 -9.61 2.97 5.29
N VAL A 196 -10.68 3.04 4.50
CA VAL A 196 -10.67 3.60 3.14
C VAL A 196 -10.26 5.07 3.18
N PHE A 197 -10.88 5.87 4.04
CA PHE A 197 -10.56 7.30 4.18
C PHE A 197 -9.06 7.54 4.44
N VAL A 198 -8.43 6.73 5.26
CA VAL A 198 -7.01 6.87 5.61
C VAL A 198 -6.08 6.40 4.50
N THR A 199 -6.46 5.33 3.77
CA THR A 199 -5.62 4.76 2.70
C THR A 199 -5.76 5.48 1.36
N LEU A 200 -6.88 6.18 1.16
CA LEU A 200 -7.25 6.87 -0.09
C LEU A 200 -6.16 7.84 -0.59
N PRO A 201 -5.57 8.73 0.24
CA PRO A 201 -4.58 9.70 -0.21
C PRO A 201 -3.35 9.04 -0.83
N PHE A 202 -2.72 8.15 -0.09
CA PHE A 202 -1.52 7.44 -0.55
C PHE A 202 -1.78 6.70 -1.86
N THR A 203 -2.85 5.92 -1.91
CA THR A 203 -3.24 5.14 -3.10
C THR A 203 -3.48 6.05 -4.30
N THR A 204 -4.20 7.16 -4.10
CA THR A 204 -4.47 8.15 -5.15
C THR A 204 -3.18 8.74 -5.73
N TYR A 205 -2.20 9.09 -4.88
CA TYR A 205 -0.96 9.68 -5.38
C TYR A 205 -0.04 8.68 -6.06
N VAL A 206 0.01 7.43 -5.60
CA VAL A 206 0.75 6.35 -6.30
C VAL A 206 0.16 6.13 -7.69
N LEU A 207 -1.17 6.04 -7.81
CA LEU A 207 -1.84 5.86 -9.09
C LEU A 207 -1.72 7.10 -9.99
N LEU A 208 -1.80 8.31 -9.43
CA LEU A 208 -1.59 9.56 -10.17
C LEU A 208 -0.17 9.67 -10.72
N ALA A 209 0.84 9.22 -9.98
CA ALA A 209 2.21 9.17 -10.47
C ALA A 209 2.33 8.19 -11.65
N GLY A 210 1.69 7.00 -11.54
CA GLY A 210 1.63 6.04 -12.63
C GLY A 210 0.93 6.59 -13.89
N LEU A 211 -0.21 7.27 -13.71
CA LEU A 211 -0.93 7.91 -14.82
C LEU A 211 -0.07 8.96 -15.55
N LYS A 212 0.72 9.73 -14.81
CA LYS A 212 1.59 10.75 -15.39
C LYS A 212 2.84 10.18 -16.06
N ALA A 213 3.20 8.93 -15.78
CA ALA A 213 4.31 8.26 -16.43
C ALA A 213 3.94 7.71 -17.82
N ILE A 214 2.66 7.66 -18.17
CA ILE A 214 2.20 7.22 -19.49
C ILE A 214 2.42 8.38 -20.48
N PRO A 215 3.20 8.18 -21.57
CA PRO A 215 3.45 9.20 -22.59
C PRO A 215 2.14 9.67 -23.27
N SER A 216 2.06 10.97 -23.57
CA SER A 216 0.90 11.58 -24.27
C SER A 216 0.68 10.98 -25.65
N ASP A 217 1.78 10.64 -26.34
CA ASP A 217 1.77 10.09 -27.69
C ASP A 217 0.93 8.81 -27.82
N VAL A 218 0.90 8.00 -26.75
CA VAL A 218 0.05 6.79 -26.69
C VAL A 218 -1.43 7.13 -26.76
N TYR A 219 -1.84 8.21 -26.10
CA TYR A 219 -3.23 8.68 -26.14
C TYR A 219 -3.57 9.38 -27.45
N GLU A 220 -2.58 10.05 -28.07
CA GLU A 220 -2.75 10.69 -29.38
C GLU A 220 -2.92 9.66 -30.48
N ALA A 221 -2.09 8.61 -30.50
CA ALA A 221 -2.25 7.47 -31.41
C ALA A 221 -3.62 6.80 -31.26
N ALA A 222 -4.05 6.52 -30.03
CA ALA A 222 -5.36 5.93 -29.78
C ALA A 222 -6.51 6.80 -30.28
N ARG A 223 -6.39 8.13 -30.22
CA ARG A 223 -7.38 9.06 -30.79
C ARG A 223 -7.42 9.02 -32.31
N VAL A 224 -6.25 8.93 -32.96
CA VAL A 224 -6.16 8.78 -34.42
C VAL A 224 -6.81 7.48 -34.89
N ASP A 225 -6.64 6.38 -34.11
CA ASP A 225 -7.26 5.08 -34.34
C ASP A 225 -8.76 5.06 -34.01
N GLY A 226 -9.35 6.16 -33.56
CA GLY A 226 -10.79 6.27 -33.26
C GLY A 226 -11.21 5.63 -31.94
N ALA A 227 -10.30 5.36 -31.02
CA ALA A 227 -10.63 4.78 -29.73
C ALA A 227 -11.51 5.73 -28.90
N SER A 228 -12.63 5.21 -28.37
CA SER A 228 -13.45 5.95 -27.43
C SER A 228 -12.72 6.15 -26.08
N PRO A 229 -13.11 7.16 -25.26
CA PRO A 229 -12.50 7.38 -23.96
C PRO A 229 -12.49 6.15 -23.05
N TRP A 230 -13.54 5.34 -23.08
CA TRP A 230 -13.65 4.10 -22.33
C TRP A 230 -12.70 3.01 -22.86
N GLN A 231 -12.55 2.90 -24.18
CA GLN A 231 -11.59 1.99 -24.80
C GLN A 231 -10.15 2.39 -24.47
N ALA A 232 -9.82 3.68 -24.56
CA ALA A 232 -8.51 4.18 -24.15
C ALA A 232 -8.24 3.92 -22.67
N TYR A 233 -9.24 4.10 -21.80
CA TYR A 233 -9.09 3.81 -20.37
C TYR A 233 -8.88 2.32 -20.09
N SER A 234 -9.75 1.45 -20.61
CA SER A 234 -9.76 0.03 -20.29
C SER A 234 -8.67 -0.78 -20.97
N ARG A 235 -8.32 -0.41 -22.23
CA ARG A 235 -7.36 -1.17 -23.05
C ARG A 235 -5.93 -0.59 -23.03
N ILE A 236 -5.77 0.67 -22.63
CA ILE A 236 -4.45 1.34 -22.61
C ILE A 236 -4.08 1.75 -21.18
N THR A 237 -4.92 2.61 -20.55
CA THR A 237 -4.56 3.18 -19.25
C THR A 237 -4.47 2.12 -18.15
N LEU A 238 -5.48 1.28 -17.97
CA LEU A 238 -5.51 0.25 -16.95
C LEU A 238 -4.38 -0.79 -17.08
N PRO A 239 -4.08 -1.33 -18.28
CA PRO A 239 -2.93 -2.21 -18.47
C PRO A 239 -1.59 -1.53 -18.15
N LEU A 240 -1.37 -0.30 -18.62
CA LEU A 240 -0.13 0.46 -18.35
C LEU A 240 0.00 0.89 -16.88
N LEU A 241 -1.11 0.97 -16.13
CA LEU A 241 -1.11 1.23 -14.69
C LEU A 241 -0.85 -0.02 -13.83
N ARG A 242 -0.81 -1.22 -14.40
CA ARG A 242 -0.59 -2.48 -13.64
C ARG A 242 0.58 -2.40 -12.65
N PRO A 243 1.78 -1.86 -12.99
CA PRO A 243 2.88 -1.76 -12.03
C PRO A 243 2.54 -0.87 -10.83
N SER A 244 1.90 0.28 -11.07
CA SER A 244 1.48 1.20 -10.02
C SER A 244 0.36 0.62 -9.14
N LEU A 245 -0.59 -0.09 -9.75
CA LEU A 245 -1.64 -0.83 -9.03
C LEU A 245 -1.04 -1.92 -8.15
N LEU A 246 -0.04 -2.65 -8.65
CA LEU A 246 0.65 -3.69 -7.90
C LEU A 246 1.37 -3.11 -6.67
N VAL A 247 2.14 -2.05 -6.86
CA VAL A 247 2.85 -1.37 -5.77
C VAL A 247 1.85 -0.82 -4.74
N ALA A 248 0.81 -0.10 -5.19
CA ALA A 248 -0.24 0.43 -4.31
C ALA A 248 -0.92 -0.68 -3.51
N SER A 249 -1.26 -1.79 -4.16
CA SER A 249 -1.95 -2.91 -3.50
C SER A 249 -1.08 -3.58 -2.44
N VAL A 250 0.19 -3.90 -2.75
CA VAL A 250 1.10 -4.56 -1.81
C VAL A 250 1.31 -3.69 -0.57
N LEU A 251 1.59 -2.39 -0.77
CA LEU A 251 1.81 -1.48 0.35
C LEU A 251 0.54 -1.27 1.18
N ASN A 252 -0.64 -1.19 0.53
CA ASN A 252 -1.91 -1.12 1.25
C ASN A 252 -2.23 -2.42 2.01
N ILE A 253 -1.99 -3.60 1.44
CA ILE A 253 -2.19 -4.87 2.16
C ILE A 253 -1.39 -4.85 3.47
N ILE A 254 -0.09 -4.53 3.40
CA ILE A 254 0.78 -4.48 4.59
C ILE A 254 0.27 -3.43 5.59
N TYR A 255 -0.10 -2.25 5.11
CA TYR A 255 -0.56 -1.15 5.95
C TYR A 255 -1.89 -1.46 6.64
N VAL A 256 -2.88 -1.98 5.89
CA VAL A 256 -4.22 -2.30 6.39
C VAL A 256 -4.20 -3.46 7.38
N PHE A 257 -3.39 -4.50 7.12
CA PHE A 257 -3.19 -5.60 8.07
C PHE A 257 -2.67 -5.10 9.43
N ASN A 258 -1.76 -4.12 9.41
CA ASN A 258 -1.13 -3.59 10.63
C ASN A 258 -1.88 -2.36 11.19
N SER A 259 -3.10 -2.10 10.75
CA SER A 259 -3.86 -0.90 11.14
C SER A 259 -4.49 -1.00 12.54
N PHE A 260 -3.67 -1.34 13.54
CA PHE A 260 -4.09 -1.46 14.93
C PHE A 260 -4.85 -0.24 15.47
N PRO A 261 -4.36 1.02 15.29
CA PRO A 261 -5.01 2.18 15.92
C PRO A 261 -6.46 2.39 15.47
N ILE A 262 -6.76 2.10 14.20
CA ILE A 262 -8.11 2.27 13.65
C ILE A 262 -9.05 1.22 14.24
N VAL A 263 -8.72 -0.05 14.03
CA VAL A 263 -9.57 -1.17 14.46
C VAL A 263 -9.76 -1.16 15.98
N TYR A 264 -8.67 -0.97 16.74
CA TYR A 264 -8.73 -0.95 18.19
C TYR A 264 -9.57 0.22 18.73
N THR A 265 -9.38 1.43 18.21
CA THR A 265 -10.07 2.60 18.73
C THR A 265 -11.57 2.60 18.41
N LEU A 266 -11.94 2.18 17.20
CA LEU A 266 -13.34 2.14 16.78
C LEU A 266 -14.09 0.94 17.38
N ASN A 267 -13.40 -0.15 17.68
CA ASN A 267 -13.96 -1.37 18.28
C ASN A 267 -13.81 -1.42 19.83
N ASP A 268 -13.37 -0.34 20.48
CA ASP A 268 -13.07 -0.32 21.92
C ASP A 268 -14.32 -0.57 22.81
N ARG A 269 -15.53 -0.34 22.29
CA ARG A 269 -16.80 -0.60 22.97
C ARG A 269 -17.18 -2.09 23.00
N ASN A 270 -16.58 -2.93 22.16
CA ASN A 270 -16.86 -4.36 22.07
C ASN A 270 -15.83 -5.15 22.90
N PRO A 271 -16.20 -5.69 24.06
CA PRO A 271 -15.25 -6.36 24.96
C PRO A 271 -14.76 -7.72 24.41
N GLY A 272 -15.56 -8.40 23.59
CA GLY A 272 -15.22 -9.68 22.94
C GLY A 272 -14.38 -9.53 21.70
N PHE A 273 -14.34 -10.58 20.88
CA PHE A 273 -13.55 -10.67 19.65
C PHE A 273 -14.40 -10.57 18.37
N ALA A 274 -15.70 -10.26 18.48
CA ALA A 274 -16.67 -10.32 17.37
C ALA A 274 -16.27 -9.46 16.15
N HIS A 275 -15.61 -8.32 16.37
CA HIS A 275 -15.18 -7.41 15.29
C HIS A 275 -13.66 -7.20 15.24
N ASP A 276 -12.91 -8.05 15.94
CA ASP A 276 -11.45 -7.97 15.95
C ASP A 276 -10.84 -8.51 14.66
N THR A 277 -9.72 -7.91 14.30
CA THR A 277 -8.79 -8.46 13.32
C THR A 277 -7.62 -9.14 14.03
N THR A 278 -6.78 -9.86 13.31
CA THR A 278 -5.64 -10.57 13.90
C THR A 278 -4.72 -9.68 14.73
N ILE A 279 -4.57 -8.41 14.35
CA ILE A 279 -3.70 -7.46 15.09
C ILE A 279 -4.32 -7.04 16.44
N THR A 280 -5.64 -6.81 16.50
CA THR A 280 -6.33 -6.47 17.76
C THR A 280 -6.55 -7.70 18.63
N PHE A 281 -6.77 -8.87 18.03
CA PHE A 281 -6.81 -10.16 18.71
C PHE A 281 -5.50 -10.42 19.47
N MET A 282 -4.35 -10.30 18.79
CA MET A 282 -3.04 -10.43 19.41
C MET A 282 -2.89 -9.50 20.62
N TYR A 283 -3.29 -8.25 20.49
CA TYR A 283 -3.21 -7.26 21.57
C TYR A 283 -4.13 -7.63 22.76
N LYS A 284 -5.37 -8.05 22.48
CA LYS A 284 -6.33 -8.44 23.53
C LYS A 284 -5.87 -9.67 24.28
N LEU A 285 -5.22 -10.65 23.63
CA LEU A 285 -4.63 -11.81 24.29
C LEU A 285 -3.58 -11.42 25.34
N ALA A 286 -2.76 -10.41 25.04
CA ALA A 286 -1.71 -9.95 25.98
C ALA A 286 -2.26 -9.08 27.13
N PHE A 287 -3.25 -8.23 26.84
CA PHE A 287 -3.55 -7.10 27.73
C PHE A 287 -5.00 -7.04 28.23
N ARG A 288 -5.96 -7.62 27.48
CA ARG A 288 -7.39 -7.47 27.75
C ARG A 288 -8.10 -8.78 28.11
N SER A 289 -7.60 -9.95 27.73
CA SER A 289 -8.20 -11.24 28.07
C SER A 289 -8.07 -11.54 29.58
N ALA A 290 -8.95 -12.38 30.12
CA ALA A 290 -8.90 -12.79 31.51
C ALA A 290 -7.58 -13.51 31.83
N ASP A 291 -7.10 -14.32 30.90
CA ASP A 291 -5.89 -15.14 31.03
C ASP A 291 -4.64 -14.50 30.44
N LYS A 292 -4.56 -13.17 30.42
CA LYS A 292 -3.43 -12.37 29.89
C LYS A 292 -2.19 -13.19 29.56
N SER A 293 -2.06 -13.66 28.34
CA SER A 293 -0.96 -14.54 27.94
C SER A 293 -0.03 -13.85 26.93
N VAL A 294 1.11 -13.40 27.40
CA VAL A 294 2.18 -12.82 26.54
C VAL A 294 2.66 -13.86 25.52
N GLY A 295 2.77 -15.13 25.92
CA GLY A 295 3.19 -16.22 25.03
C GLY A 295 2.21 -16.46 23.89
N MET A 296 0.89 -16.55 24.19
CA MET A 296 -0.14 -16.67 23.14
C MET A 296 -0.17 -15.46 22.22
N SER A 297 -0.08 -14.25 22.78
CA SER A 297 -0.01 -13.03 21.99
C SER A 297 1.19 -13.02 21.04
N ALA A 298 2.37 -13.42 21.53
CA ALA A 298 3.58 -13.53 20.71
C ALA A 298 3.43 -14.61 19.61
N ALA A 299 2.83 -15.76 19.92
CA ALA A 299 2.54 -16.80 18.94
C ALA A 299 1.56 -16.31 17.87
N ALA A 300 0.50 -15.59 18.26
CA ALA A 300 -0.43 -14.94 17.35
C ALA A 300 0.26 -13.87 16.49
N GLY A 301 1.22 -13.13 17.07
CA GLY A 301 2.06 -12.15 16.34
C GLY A 301 2.92 -12.80 15.25
N ILE A 302 3.58 -13.91 15.55
CA ILE A 302 4.33 -14.69 14.55
C ILE A 302 3.38 -15.20 13.45
N ALA A 303 2.23 -15.79 13.84
CA ALA A 303 1.23 -16.25 12.89
C ALA A 303 0.72 -15.12 11.99
N ASN A 304 0.52 -13.91 12.54
CA ASN A 304 0.12 -12.73 11.77
C ASN A 304 1.18 -12.30 10.74
N VAL A 305 2.46 -12.30 11.11
CA VAL A 305 3.56 -12.00 10.17
C VAL A 305 3.60 -13.03 9.03
N LEU A 306 3.47 -14.32 9.34
CA LEU A 306 3.43 -15.37 8.34
C LEU A 306 2.19 -15.25 7.42
N LEU A 307 1.04 -14.90 7.98
CA LEU A 307 -0.19 -14.67 7.24
C LEU A 307 -0.04 -13.50 6.25
N ILE A 308 0.48 -12.35 6.70
CA ILE A 308 0.74 -11.19 5.84
C ILE A 308 1.71 -11.58 4.70
N LEU A 309 2.79 -12.26 5.04
CA LEU A 309 3.77 -12.71 4.05
C LEU A 309 3.14 -13.64 3.02
N ALA A 310 2.34 -14.61 3.46
CA ALA A 310 1.63 -15.53 2.57
C ALA A 310 0.67 -14.78 1.64
N VAL A 311 -0.14 -13.85 2.16
CA VAL A 311 -1.08 -13.04 1.37
C VAL A 311 -0.34 -12.22 0.32
N VAL A 312 0.75 -11.55 0.70
CA VAL A 312 1.55 -10.73 -0.23
C VAL A 312 2.20 -11.61 -1.31
N LEU A 313 2.78 -12.76 -0.93
CA LEU A 313 3.40 -13.68 -1.90
C LEU A 313 2.37 -14.27 -2.89
N VAL A 314 1.20 -14.66 -2.41
CA VAL A 314 0.10 -15.14 -3.26
C VAL A 314 -0.36 -14.03 -4.20
N TYR A 315 -0.55 -12.82 -3.70
CA TYR A 315 -0.93 -11.67 -4.51
C TYR A 315 0.10 -11.38 -5.61
N LEU A 316 1.39 -11.36 -5.27
CA LEU A 316 2.48 -11.14 -6.24
C LEU A 316 2.54 -12.26 -7.28
N ARG A 317 2.35 -13.52 -6.88
CA ARG A 317 2.36 -14.65 -7.81
C ARG A 317 1.20 -14.60 -8.80
N VAL A 318 0.00 -14.28 -8.31
CA VAL A 318 -1.20 -14.14 -9.17
C VAL A 318 -1.06 -12.95 -10.12
N SER A 319 -0.49 -11.83 -9.65
CA SER A 319 -0.28 -10.63 -10.46
C SER A 319 0.77 -10.84 -11.55
N ARG A 320 1.88 -11.54 -11.25
CA ARG A 320 2.94 -11.84 -12.24
C ARG A 320 2.50 -12.84 -13.32
N TRP A 321 1.64 -13.79 -13.00
CA TRP A 321 1.18 -14.76 -14.00
C TRP A 321 0.41 -14.08 -15.14
N LYS A 322 -0.25 -12.97 -14.89
CA LYS A 322 -0.95 -12.21 -15.93
C LYS A 322 -0.03 -11.41 -16.85
N GLU A 323 1.21 -11.13 -16.41
CA GLU A 323 2.22 -10.45 -17.24
C GLU A 323 2.92 -11.40 -18.23
N THR A 324 2.95 -12.71 -17.96
CA THR A 324 3.59 -13.72 -18.80
C THR A 324 2.62 -14.42 -19.76
N ALA A 325 1.32 -14.13 -19.66
CA ALA A 325 0.26 -14.73 -20.49
C ALA A 325 -0.26 -13.81 -21.63
N ASP A 326 0.21 -12.56 -21.67
CA ASP A 326 -0.01 -11.56 -22.73
C ASP A 326 1.30 -11.35 -23.51
#